data_3519cb59a76d26302d3587ffab32764e
#
_entry.id   3519cb59a76d26302d3587ffab32764e
#
_cell.length_a   1.000
_cell.length_b   1.000
_cell.length_c   1.000
_cell.angle_alpha   90.00
_cell.angle_beta   90.00
_cell.angle_gamma   90.00
#
_symmetry.space_group_name_H-M   'P 1'
#
loop_
_entity.id
_entity.type
_entity.pdbx_description
1 polymer ?
#
loop_
_entity_poly.entity_id
_entity_poly.type
_entity_poly.pdbx_seq_one_letter_code
_entity_poly.pdbx_strand_id
1 'polypeptide(L)'
;GRRSAKSISEEEFKAGMKKAQVIDVREKNEFDSGHILGARNIPFTVLTNSFSAFRKDQPIYLYDTRKSLSIRAANKLRKEGFTNVYILKEGYEGWSGKTKKKNSL
;
A
#
# COMPACT_ATOMS: atom_id res chain seq x y z
N GLY A 1 -20.77 -11.49 1.08
CA GLY A 1 -19.77 -12.30 0.59
C GLY A 1 -18.44 -11.88 1.07
N ARG A 2 -17.55 -12.76 1.14
CA ARG A 2 -16.31 -12.54 1.48
C ARG A 2 -15.54 -12.11 0.40
N ARG A 3 -15.07 -10.96 0.36
CA ARG A 3 -14.28 -10.53 -0.66
C ARG A 3 -13.02 -10.16 -0.10
N SER A 4 -11.93 -10.69 -0.55
CA SER A 4 -10.62 -10.23 -0.19
C SER A 4 -10.28 -9.07 -1.04
N ALA A 5 -9.28 -8.33 -0.66
CA ALA A 5 -8.77 -7.28 -1.50
C ALA A 5 -8.18 -7.91 -2.76
N LYS A 6 -8.27 -7.20 -3.86
CA LYS A 6 -7.79 -7.72 -5.11
C LYS A 6 -6.30 -7.50 -5.27
N SER A 7 -5.59 -8.56 -5.65
CA SER A 7 -4.16 -8.43 -5.96
C SER A 7 -4.02 -8.01 -7.41
N ILE A 8 -3.18 -7.02 -7.67
CA ILE A 8 -2.96 -6.55 -9.04
C ILE A 8 -1.48 -6.60 -9.37
N SER A 9 -1.20 -6.72 -10.65
CA SER A 9 0.17 -6.81 -11.13
C SER A 9 0.87 -5.48 -11.03
N GLU A 10 2.19 -5.51 -11.17
CA GLU A 10 2.96 -4.28 -11.20
C GLU A 10 2.51 -3.35 -12.32
N GLU A 11 2.17 -3.91 -13.47
CA GLU A 11 1.70 -3.10 -14.59
C GLU A 11 0.39 -2.39 -14.29
N GLU A 12 -0.55 -3.11 -13.69
CA GLU A 12 -1.81 -2.51 -13.30
C GLU A 12 -1.60 -1.46 -12.22
N PHE A 13 -0.72 -1.76 -11.29
CA PHE A 13 -0.40 -0.85 -10.21
C PHE A 13 0.16 0.46 -10.77
N LYS A 14 1.14 0.36 -11.69
CA LYS A 14 1.73 1.54 -12.32
C LYS A 14 0.69 2.34 -13.08
N ALA A 15 -0.19 1.65 -13.78
CA ALA A 15 -1.18 2.31 -14.60
C ALA A 15 -2.17 3.14 -13.79
N GLY A 16 -2.48 2.68 -12.59
CA GLY A 16 -3.51 3.35 -11.78
C GLY A 16 -3.00 4.22 -10.65
N MET A 17 -1.71 4.16 -10.36
CA MET A 17 -1.22 4.78 -9.13
C MET A 17 -1.36 6.29 -9.06
N LYS A 18 -1.42 6.98 -10.19
CA LYS A 18 -1.59 8.41 -10.17
C LYS A 18 -2.95 8.84 -9.62
N LYS A 19 -3.94 7.96 -9.75
CA LYS A 19 -5.29 8.24 -9.27
C LYS A 19 -5.62 7.48 -8.00
N ALA A 20 -4.63 6.84 -7.41
CA ALA A 20 -4.84 6.02 -6.23
C ALA A 20 -4.04 6.56 -5.06
N GLN A 21 -4.41 6.10 -3.89
CA GLN A 21 -3.66 6.39 -2.68
C GLN A 21 -2.69 5.24 -2.50
N VAL A 22 -1.42 5.47 -2.78
CA VAL A 22 -0.40 4.42 -2.73
C VAL A 22 0.22 4.42 -1.35
N ILE A 23 0.05 3.34 -0.62
CA ILE A 23 0.42 3.25 0.79
C ILE A 23 1.38 2.10 1.05
N ASP A 24 2.52 2.42 1.63
CA ASP A 24 3.48 1.44 2.08
C ASP A 24 3.15 1.14 3.54
N VAL A 25 2.82 -0.10 3.85
CA VAL A 25 2.41 -0.46 5.20
C VAL A 25 3.54 -1.07 6.03
N ARG A 26 4.77 -0.98 5.52
CA ARG A 26 5.95 -1.43 6.28
C ARG A 26 6.29 -0.38 7.34
N GLU A 27 7.22 -0.72 8.21
CA GLU A 27 7.65 0.23 9.23
C GLU A 27 8.43 1.37 8.58
N LYS A 28 8.49 2.50 9.27
CA LYS A 28 9.11 3.69 8.74
C LYS A 28 10.56 3.50 8.32
N ASN A 29 11.33 2.73 9.08
CA ASN A 29 12.73 2.52 8.71
C ASN A 29 12.86 1.76 7.39
N GLU A 30 11.96 0.85 7.11
CA GLU A 30 11.96 0.14 5.84
C GLU A 30 11.55 1.09 4.71
N PHE A 31 10.54 1.89 4.95
CA PHE A 31 10.09 2.88 3.97
C PHE A 31 11.23 3.85 3.62
N ASP A 32 11.94 4.33 4.64
CA ASP A 32 13.02 5.28 4.43
C ASP A 32 14.19 4.67 3.67
N SER A 33 14.41 3.36 3.80
CA SER A 33 15.52 2.73 3.11
C SER A 33 15.22 2.44 1.64
N GLY A 34 13.99 2.60 1.24
CA GLY A 34 13.59 2.47 -0.17
C GLY A 34 12.11 2.19 -0.27
N HIS A 35 11.41 2.95 -1.09
CA HIS A 35 9.98 2.76 -1.29
C HIS A 35 9.60 3.16 -2.72
N ILE A 36 8.42 2.78 -3.12
CA ILE A 36 7.90 3.13 -4.46
C ILE A 36 7.73 4.65 -4.52
N LEU A 37 8.26 5.25 -5.56
CA LEU A 37 8.15 6.69 -5.73
C LEU A 37 6.68 7.11 -5.74
N GLY A 38 6.35 8.06 -4.89
CA GLY A 38 4.97 8.55 -4.78
C GLY A 38 4.17 7.90 -3.66
N ALA A 39 4.71 6.89 -2.99
CA ALA A 39 3.99 6.22 -1.92
C ALA A 39 4.10 7.01 -0.62
N ARG A 40 3.08 6.87 0.22
CA ARG A 40 3.13 7.40 1.58
C ARG A 40 3.28 6.23 2.52
N ASN A 41 3.81 6.48 3.69
CA ASN A 41 4.02 5.44 4.68
C ASN A 41 2.97 5.52 5.79
N ILE A 42 2.19 4.46 5.91
CA ILE A 42 1.28 4.31 7.04
C ILE A 42 1.52 2.90 7.54
N PRO A 43 2.43 2.73 8.51
CA PRO A 43 2.77 1.40 8.98
C PRO A 43 1.56 0.64 9.50
N PHE A 44 1.55 -0.67 9.27
CA PHE A 44 0.46 -1.51 9.72
C PHE A 44 0.21 -1.34 11.22
N THR A 45 1.28 -1.13 11.99
CA THR A 45 1.17 -1.02 13.44
C THR A 45 0.35 0.18 13.90
N VAL A 46 0.22 1.21 13.07
CA VAL A 46 -0.60 2.36 13.42
C VAL A 46 -1.83 2.52 12.53
N LEU A 47 -2.08 1.52 11.70
CA LEU A 47 -3.17 1.60 10.73
C LEU A 47 -4.53 1.87 11.37
N THR A 48 -4.82 1.19 12.48
CA THR A 48 -6.12 1.36 13.12
C THR A 48 -6.35 2.76 13.68
N ASN A 49 -5.28 3.53 13.85
CA ASN A 49 -5.40 4.90 14.31
C ASN A 49 -5.23 5.88 13.16
N SER A 50 -5.21 5.38 11.94
CA SER A 50 -4.91 6.19 10.76
C SER A 50 -5.98 6.15 9.69
N PHE A 51 -7.15 5.61 10.00
CA PHE A 51 -8.20 5.48 8.99
C PHE A 51 -8.63 6.82 8.41
N SER A 52 -8.55 7.88 9.19
CA SER A 52 -8.93 9.20 8.70
C SER A 52 -7.96 9.75 7.65
N ALA A 53 -6.81 9.13 7.50
CA ALA A 53 -5.84 9.55 6.48
C ALA A 53 -6.20 9.02 5.10
N PHE A 54 -7.18 8.11 5.02
CA PHE A 54 -7.59 7.53 3.75
C PHE A 54 -8.89 8.13 3.25
N ARG A 55 -8.97 8.25 1.92
CA ARG A 55 -10.21 8.70 1.29
C ARG A 55 -10.97 7.48 0.80
N LYS A 56 -12.28 7.49 0.95
CA LYS A 56 -13.11 6.38 0.48
C LYS A 56 -13.47 6.51 -1.00
N ASP A 57 -13.31 7.70 -1.56
CA ASP A 57 -13.67 7.94 -2.95
C ASP A 57 -12.52 7.72 -3.93
N GLN A 58 -11.40 7.22 -3.47
CA GLN A 58 -10.28 6.92 -4.34
C GLN A 58 -9.78 5.50 -4.05
N PRO A 59 -9.25 4.82 -5.06
CA PRO A 59 -8.69 3.49 -4.82
C PRO A 59 -7.54 3.56 -3.83
N ILE A 60 -7.38 2.53 -3.04
CA ILE A 60 -6.25 2.41 -2.12
C ILE A 60 -5.37 1.28 -2.62
N TYR A 61 -4.12 1.59 -2.89
CA TYR A 61 -3.14 0.61 -3.36
C TYR A 61 -2.14 0.38 -2.24
N LEU A 62 -2.13 -0.83 -1.71
CA LEU A 62 -1.26 -1.17 -0.60
C LEU A 62 -0.10 -2.03 -1.05
N TYR A 63 1.04 -1.90 -0.39
CA TYR A 63 2.11 -2.84 -0.59
C TYR A 63 2.97 -2.95 0.65
N ASP A 64 3.63 -4.09 0.79
CA ASP A 64 4.67 -4.30 1.77
C ASP A 64 5.79 -5.02 1.03
N THR A 65 6.69 -5.68 1.74
CA THR A 65 7.82 -6.34 1.10
C THR A 65 7.35 -7.44 0.16
N ARG A 66 6.40 -8.25 0.62
CA ARG A 66 5.81 -9.28 -0.23
C ARG A 66 4.32 -9.06 -0.36
N LYS A 67 3.53 -9.68 0.50
CA LYS A 67 2.09 -9.52 0.40
C LYS A 67 1.34 -9.77 1.71
N SER A 68 1.91 -10.52 2.61
CA SER A 68 1.18 -10.94 3.80
C SER A 68 0.71 -9.79 4.67
N LEU A 69 1.53 -8.77 4.84
CA LEU A 69 1.14 -7.63 5.67
C LEU A 69 0.08 -6.80 4.96
N SER A 70 0.18 -6.68 3.64
CA SER A 70 -0.80 -5.92 2.86
C SER A 70 -2.17 -6.58 2.92
N ILE A 71 -2.22 -7.91 2.92
CA ILE A 71 -3.48 -8.63 3.02
C ILE A 71 -4.15 -8.29 4.36
N ARG A 72 -3.37 -8.30 5.44
CA ARG A 72 -3.91 -7.98 6.76
C ARG A 72 -4.38 -6.53 6.83
N ALA A 73 -3.63 -5.62 6.22
CA ALA A 73 -4.00 -4.22 6.20
C ALA A 73 -5.27 -4.02 5.40
N ALA A 74 -5.39 -4.70 4.27
CA ALA A 74 -6.58 -4.59 3.43
C ALA A 74 -7.82 -5.08 4.18
N ASN A 75 -7.67 -6.16 4.95
CA ASN A 75 -8.81 -6.67 5.72
C ASN A 75 -9.28 -5.65 6.76
N LYS A 76 -8.34 -4.96 7.41
CA LYS A 76 -8.72 -3.94 8.38
C LYS A 76 -9.43 -2.78 7.72
N LEU A 77 -8.93 -2.35 6.56
CA LEU A 77 -9.58 -1.25 5.83
C LEU A 77 -10.97 -1.64 5.37
N ARG A 78 -11.13 -2.86 4.89
CA ARG A 78 -12.45 -3.30 4.43
C ARG A 78 -13.46 -3.33 5.56
N LYS A 79 -13.02 -3.71 6.75
CA LYS A 79 -13.92 -3.72 7.92
C LYS A 79 -14.35 -2.31 8.29
N GLU A 80 -13.54 -1.32 7.94
CA GLU A 80 -13.87 0.08 8.21
C GLU A 80 -14.68 0.70 7.08
N GLY A 81 -15.07 -0.07 6.08
CA GLY A 81 -15.92 0.42 5.02
C GLY A 81 -15.21 0.86 3.75
N PHE A 82 -13.89 0.65 3.67
CA PHE A 82 -13.16 0.96 2.46
C PHE A 82 -13.32 -0.22 1.49
N THR A 83 -13.94 0.01 0.35
CA THR A 83 -14.29 -1.07 -0.56
C THR A 83 -13.39 -1.16 -1.80
N ASN A 84 -12.61 -0.12 -2.06
CA ASN A 84 -11.82 -0.07 -3.28
C ASN A 84 -10.35 -0.23 -2.92
N VAL A 85 -9.99 -1.42 -2.45
CA VAL A 85 -8.66 -1.72 -1.92
C VAL A 85 -7.96 -2.77 -2.75
N TYR A 86 -6.73 -2.47 -3.15
CA TYR A 86 -5.93 -3.35 -4.01
C TYR A 86 -4.56 -3.57 -3.38
N ILE A 87 -3.95 -4.69 -3.71
CA ILE A 87 -2.64 -5.08 -3.18
C ILE A 87 -1.68 -5.32 -4.32
N LEU A 88 -0.46 -4.82 -4.22
CA LEU A 88 0.58 -5.11 -5.20
C LEU A 88 0.99 -6.57 -5.07
N LYS A 89 0.68 -7.36 -6.07
CA LYS A 89 0.87 -8.80 -6.04
C LYS A 89 2.28 -9.25 -5.68
N GLU A 90 3.27 -8.62 -6.28
CA GLU A 90 4.65 -9.02 -6.06
C GLU A 90 5.31 -8.31 -4.87
N GLY A 91 4.67 -7.29 -4.34
CA GLY A 91 5.23 -6.51 -3.25
C GLY A 91 6.43 -5.68 -3.70
N TYR A 92 7.01 -4.99 -2.75
CA TYR A 92 8.16 -4.15 -3.04
C TYR A 92 9.36 -4.98 -3.53
N GLU A 93 9.46 -6.20 -3.00
CA GLU A 93 10.55 -7.10 -3.38
C GLU A 93 10.58 -7.35 -4.88
N GLY A 94 9.44 -7.41 -5.53
CA GLY A 94 9.38 -7.65 -6.97
C GLY A 94 9.20 -6.40 -7.81
N TRP A 95 9.24 -5.22 -7.19
CA TRP A 95 8.98 -3.97 -7.90
C TRP A 95 10.17 -3.56 -8.77
N SER A 96 9.90 -3.26 -10.02
CA SER A 96 10.94 -2.82 -10.95
C SER A 96 10.78 -1.37 -11.37
N GLY A 97 9.80 -0.66 -10.82
CA GLY A 97 9.57 0.74 -11.17
C GLY A 97 10.46 1.69 -10.40
N LYS A 98 10.11 2.96 -10.43
CA LYS A 98 10.91 3.98 -9.77
C LYS A 98 10.76 3.93 -8.27
N THR A 99 11.84 4.20 -7.58
CA THR A 99 11.86 4.19 -6.12
C THR A 99 12.53 5.46 -5.60
N LYS A 100 12.37 5.66 -4.31
CA LYS A 100 12.99 6.78 -3.64
C LYS A 100 13.46 6.29 -2.29
N LYS A 101 14.54 6.85 -1.79
CA LYS A 101 14.99 6.52 -0.45
C LYS A 101 15.44 7.79 0.25
N LYS A 102 15.42 7.77 1.55
CA LYS A 102 15.81 8.92 2.33
C LYS A 102 17.33 9.05 2.30
N ASN A 103 17.80 10.27 2.05
CA ASN A 103 19.21 10.51 2.10
C ASN A 103 19.62 10.57 3.54
N SER A 104 20.64 9.83 3.88
CA SER A 104 21.08 9.86 5.25
C SER A 104 22.36 10.64 5.40
N LEU A 105 22.33 11.86 5.25
CA LEU A 105 23.54 12.64 5.42
C LEU A 105 23.72 13.08 6.84
#